data_dee2f10d7ee85895037a154e7431f550
#
_entry.id   dee2f10d7ee85895037a154e7431f550
#
_cell.length_a   1.000
_cell.length_b   1.000
_cell.length_c   1.000
_cell.angle_alpha   90.00
_cell.angle_beta   90.00
_cell.angle_gamma   90.00
#
_symmetry.space_group_name_H-M   'P 1'
#
loop_
_entity.id
_entity.type
_entity.pdbx_description
1 polymer ?
#
loop_
_entity_poly.entity_id
_entity_poly.type
_entity_poly.pdbx_seq_one_letter_code
_entity_poly.pdbx_strand_id
1 'polypeptide(L)'
;MEVHAHAHTHTERKKWTHYLWEFLMLFLAVTLGFLVENMREHFVEHQREKQFIQSLFNDIKADTANITRIIMARTIKDRSLDSLSYMMNSADPGTFIKQIYFYAAPIARTLPYRLVPNDGTMQQLKNSGGLRLIRNRAVVDSIAKYDVAVRNLFGQWGVEESLINSYRDAATKIFDALVSEQMQDEDAGIVNLPNDQATLQPYSKPELYEWNYRLYGIRSLNKANRRDLRSLLQQATNLLNTLNQAYHLEQIK
;
A
#
# COMPACT_ATOMS: atom_id res chain seq x y z
N MET A 1 -63.60 23.48 -71.83
CA MET A 1 -62.45 22.74 -71.29
C MET A 1 -61.29 23.67 -71.31
N GLU A 2 -60.96 24.30 -70.11
CA GLU A 2 -59.81 25.15 -70.02
C GLU A 2 -58.67 24.32 -69.44
N VAL A 3 -57.55 24.24 -70.18
CA VAL A 3 -56.30 23.60 -69.75
C VAL A 3 -55.43 24.64 -69.10
N HIS A 4 -55.31 24.62 -67.74
CA HIS A 4 -54.38 25.44 -67.05
C HIS A 4 -52.98 24.86 -67.25
N ALA A 5 -52.15 25.56 -68.00
CA ALA A 5 -50.68 25.32 -68.07
C ALA A 5 -50.02 25.79 -66.82
N HIS A 6 -49.50 24.88 -66.01
CA HIS A 6 -48.62 25.21 -64.89
C HIS A 6 -47.27 25.72 -65.42
N ALA A 7 -46.97 26.94 -65.13
CA ALA A 7 -45.68 27.52 -65.42
C ALA A 7 -44.61 26.80 -64.60
N HIS A 8 -43.76 26.09 -65.31
CA HIS A 8 -42.53 25.55 -64.67
C HIS A 8 -41.61 26.77 -64.31
N THR A 9 -41.49 27.05 -63.00
CA THR A 9 -40.54 28.00 -62.54
C THR A 9 -39.14 27.44 -62.84
N HIS A 10 -38.42 28.10 -63.74
CA HIS A 10 -37.02 27.85 -64.01
C HIS A 10 -36.24 28.08 -62.72
N THR A 11 -35.76 27.04 -62.11
CA THR A 11 -34.77 27.11 -61.02
C THR A 11 -33.51 27.73 -61.66
N GLU A 12 -33.19 28.99 -61.29
CA GLU A 12 -31.97 29.62 -61.72
C GLU A 12 -30.78 28.73 -61.37
N ARG A 13 -29.89 28.44 -62.32
CA ARG A 13 -28.64 27.71 -62.10
C ARG A 13 -27.83 28.47 -61.07
N LYS A 14 -27.76 27.95 -59.85
CA LYS A 14 -26.92 28.49 -58.78
C LYS A 14 -25.50 28.67 -59.32
N LYS A 15 -24.97 29.86 -59.17
CA LYS A 15 -23.55 30.17 -59.56
C LYS A 15 -22.60 29.28 -58.77
N TRP A 16 -21.52 28.81 -59.38
CA TRP A 16 -20.51 27.94 -58.75
C TRP A 16 -20.01 28.48 -57.40
N THR A 17 -19.93 29.78 -57.24
CA THR A 17 -19.64 30.45 -55.96
C THR A 17 -20.58 30.13 -54.84
N HIS A 18 -21.85 29.88 -55.12
CA HIS A 18 -22.86 29.46 -54.11
C HIS A 18 -22.55 28.06 -53.54
N TYR A 19 -22.20 27.10 -54.41
CA TYR A 19 -21.80 25.78 -53.97
C TYR A 19 -20.47 25.80 -53.18
N LEU A 20 -19.57 26.69 -53.52
CA LEU A 20 -18.33 26.91 -52.76
C LEU A 20 -18.62 27.44 -51.34
N TRP A 21 -19.56 28.41 -51.24
CA TRP A 21 -19.96 28.90 -49.91
C TRP A 21 -20.70 27.88 -49.08
N GLU A 22 -21.60 27.09 -49.68
CA GLU A 22 -22.27 25.98 -48.99
C GLU A 22 -21.27 24.94 -48.49
N PHE A 23 -20.32 24.57 -49.33
CA PHE A 23 -19.23 23.66 -48.91
C PHE A 23 -18.38 24.27 -47.79
N LEU A 24 -17.98 25.51 -47.90
CA LEU A 24 -17.16 26.17 -46.90
C LEU A 24 -17.88 26.26 -45.55
N MET A 25 -19.16 26.59 -45.55
CA MET A 25 -19.95 26.67 -44.33
C MET A 25 -20.13 25.27 -43.67
N LEU A 26 -20.37 24.23 -44.43
CA LEU A 26 -20.45 22.84 -43.97
C LEU A 26 -19.08 22.40 -43.42
N PHE A 27 -18.00 22.65 -44.13
CA PHE A 27 -16.66 22.32 -43.71
C PHE A 27 -16.28 23.04 -42.39
N LEU A 28 -16.56 24.32 -42.27
CA LEU A 28 -16.34 25.09 -41.06
C LEU A 28 -17.17 24.58 -39.89
N ALA A 29 -18.46 24.28 -40.12
CA ALA A 29 -19.34 23.75 -39.07
C ALA A 29 -18.79 22.43 -38.50
N VAL A 30 -18.40 21.47 -39.36
CA VAL A 30 -17.83 20.18 -38.96
C VAL A 30 -16.47 20.38 -38.25
N THR A 31 -15.61 21.22 -38.81
CA THR A 31 -14.28 21.51 -38.23
C THR A 31 -14.39 22.16 -36.86
N LEU A 32 -15.26 23.16 -36.72
CA LEU A 32 -15.51 23.83 -35.44
C LEU A 32 -16.12 22.86 -34.41
N GLY A 33 -17.07 22.03 -34.84
CA GLY A 33 -17.64 20.98 -33.96
C GLY A 33 -16.57 20.03 -33.44
N PHE A 34 -15.68 19.56 -34.30
CA PHE A 34 -14.56 18.70 -33.92
C PHE A 34 -13.56 19.42 -32.96
N LEU A 35 -13.23 20.68 -33.21
CA LEU A 35 -12.35 21.47 -32.36
C LEU A 35 -12.95 21.66 -30.96
N VAL A 36 -14.23 22.02 -30.88
CA VAL A 36 -14.95 22.19 -29.61
C VAL A 36 -14.99 20.88 -28.82
N GLU A 37 -15.29 19.75 -29.48
CA GLU A 37 -15.31 18.44 -28.82
C GLU A 37 -13.92 18.04 -28.32
N ASN A 38 -12.88 18.25 -29.12
CA ASN A 38 -11.49 17.99 -28.69
C ASN A 38 -11.09 18.85 -27.48
N MET A 39 -11.46 20.14 -27.46
CA MET A 39 -11.22 21.02 -26.32
C MET A 39 -11.97 20.54 -25.06
N ARG A 40 -13.24 20.10 -25.22
CA ARG A 40 -14.04 19.54 -24.13
C ARG A 40 -13.42 18.28 -23.55
N GLU A 41 -12.97 17.37 -24.44
CA GLU A 41 -12.32 16.13 -24.03
C GLU A 41 -11.03 16.43 -23.21
N HIS A 42 -10.17 17.30 -23.71
CA HIS A 42 -8.97 17.71 -22.98
C HIS A 42 -9.26 18.36 -21.63
N PHE A 43 -10.33 19.14 -21.51
CA PHE A 43 -10.73 19.73 -20.24
C PHE A 43 -11.20 18.65 -19.27
N VAL A 44 -12.03 17.71 -19.72
CA VAL A 44 -12.51 16.60 -18.88
C VAL A 44 -11.36 15.69 -18.44
N GLU A 45 -10.44 15.35 -19.33
CA GLU A 45 -9.25 14.56 -19.00
C GLU A 45 -8.39 15.25 -17.92
N HIS A 46 -8.17 16.56 -18.05
CA HIS A 46 -7.39 17.32 -17.07
C HIS A 46 -8.07 17.37 -15.69
N GLN A 47 -9.40 17.48 -15.65
CA GLN A 47 -10.14 17.40 -14.38
C GLN A 47 -10.03 16.01 -13.75
N ARG A 48 -10.13 14.94 -14.54
CA ARG A 48 -9.93 13.56 -14.06
C ARG A 48 -8.50 13.34 -13.55
N GLU A 49 -7.49 13.83 -14.27
CA GLU A 49 -6.10 13.80 -13.83
C GLU A 49 -5.95 14.40 -12.43
N LYS A 50 -6.46 15.63 -12.23
CA LYS A 50 -6.40 16.31 -10.92
C LYS A 50 -7.10 15.53 -9.81
N GLN A 51 -8.26 14.96 -10.09
CA GLN A 51 -8.99 14.15 -9.11
C GLN A 51 -8.19 12.89 -8.70
N PHE A 52 -7.63 12.17 -9.66
CA PHE A 52 -6.79 11.02 -9.38
C PHE A 52 -5.54 11.38 -8.58
N ILE A 53 -4.89 12.48 -8.95
CA ILE A 53 -3.70 12.95 -8.24
C ILE A 53 -4.02 13.35 -6.81
N GLN A 54 -5.12 14.06 -6.58
CA GLN A 54 -5.55 14.43 -5.22
C GLN A 54 -5.88 13.20 -4.36
N SER A 55 -6.61 12.22 -4.92
CA SER A 55 -6.93 10.98 -4.21
C SER A 55 -5.67 10.19 -3.90
N LEU A 56 -4.77 10.03 -4.89
CA LEU A 56 -3.49 9.35 -4.70
C LEU A 56 -2.63 10.02 -3.63
N PHE A 57 -2.57 11.35 -3.62
CA PHE A 57 -1.84 12.11 -2.60
C PHE A 57 -2.35 11.80 -1.19
N ASN A 58 -3.67 11.75 -0.99
CA ASN A 58 -4.28 11.42 0.29
C ASN A 58 -3.99 9.97 0.71
N ASP A 59 -4.08 9.02 -0.24
CA ASP A 59 -3.78 7.61 0.01
C ASP A 59 -2.32 7.44 0.45
N ILE A 60 -1.37 8.03 -0.27
CA ILE A 60 0.07 7.96 0.06
C ILE A 60 0.37 8.66 1.39
N LYS A 61 -0.30 9.78 1.70
CA LYS A 61 -0.15 10.47 2.99
C LYS A 61 -0.61 9.57 4.15
N ALA A 62 -1.73 8.87 4.01
CA ALA A 62 -2.20 7.90 4.99
C ALA A 62 -1.22 6.71 5.11
N ASP A 63 -0.69 6.22 3.98
CA ASP A 63 0.30 5.15 3.97
C ASP A 63 1.60 5.54 4.69
N THR A 64 2.10 6.77 4.53
CA THR A 64 3.31 7.24 5.26
C THR A 64 3.12 7.20 6.77
N ALA A 65 1.95 7.59 7.26
CA ALA A 65 1.61 7.51 8.68
C ALA A 65 1.57 6.05 9.17
N ASN A 66 0.94 5.15 8.39
CA ASN A 66 0.89 3.71 8.70
C ASN A 66 2.27 3.07 8.69
N ILE A 67 3.10 3.33 7.68
CA ILE A 67 4.47 2.81 7.58
C ILE A 67 5.30 3.26 8.78
N THR A 68 5.19 4.53 9.18
CA THR A 68 5.90 5.07 10.34
C THR A 68 5.51 4.33 11.63
N ARG A 69 4.20 4.11 11.85
CA ARG A 69 3.70 3.35 13.01
C ARG A 69 4.21 1.91 13.01
N ILE A 70 4.24 1.24 11.85
CA ILE A 70 4.75 -0.13 11.72
C ILE A 70 6.26 -0.18 12.01
N ILE A 71 7.05 0.78 11.54
CA ILE A 71 8.47 0.87 11.83
C ILE A 71 8.72 1.00 13.35
N MET A 72 7.93 1.84 14.04
CA MET A 72 8.00 1.98 15.49
C MET A 72 7.69 0.67 16.22
N ALA A 73 6.58 0.00 15.84
CA ALA A 73 6.17 -1.26 16.42
C ALA A 73 7.23 -2.37 16.21
N ARG A 74 7.80 -2.46 15.00
CA ARG A 74 8.90 -3.40 14.71
C ARG A 74 10.19 -3.06 15.46
N THR A 75 10.42 -1.80 15.78
CA THR A 75 11.57 -1.38 16.61
C THR A 75 11.38 -1.82 18.06
N ILE A 76 10.17 -1.72 18.59
CA ILE A 76 9.84 -2.27 19.93
C ILE A 76 10.01 -3.79 19.92
N LYS A 77 9.51 -4.46 18.88
CA LYS A 77 9.67 -5.92 18.71
C LYS A 77 11.16 -6.33 18.70
N ASP A 78 12.06 -5.59 18.04
CA ASP A 78 13.49 -5.88 18.08
C ASP A 78 14.04 -5.90 19.51
N ARG A 79 13.69 -4.89 20.32
CA ARG A 79 14.10 -4.82 21.74
C ARG A 79 13.57 -6.00 22.55
N SER A 80 12.30 -6.36 22.34
CA SER A 80 11.68 -7.52 23.00
C SER A 80 12.38 -8.83 22.64
N LEU A 81 12.72 -9.02 21.35
CA LEU A 81 13.46 -10.18 20.87
C LEU A 81 14.88 -10.23 21.42
N ASP A 82 15.56 -9.09 21.54
CA ASP A 82 16.88 -9.00 22.12
C ASP A 82 16.85 -9.34 23.63
N SER A 83 15.88 -8.79 24.38
CA SER A 83 15.68 -9.09 25.80
C SER A 83 15.36 -10.57 26.03
N LEU A 84 14.46 -11.14 25.25
CA LEU A 84 14.10 -12.55 25.31
C LEU A 84 15.33 -13.46 25.08
N SER A 85 16.09 -13.17 24.03
CA SER A 85 17.31 -13.92 23.72
C SER A 85 18.33 -13.84 24.87
N TYR A 86 18.52 -12.68 25.47
CA TYR A 86 19.40 -12.50 26.61
C TYR A 86 18.97 -13.34 27.84
N MET A 87 17.70 -13.23 28.22
CA MET A 87 17.18 -13.92 29.42
C MET A 87 17.19 -15.43 29.25
N MET A 88 16.80 -15.97 28.09
CA MET A 88 16.82 -17.40 27.81
C MET A 88 18.23 -18.01 27.80
N ASN A 89 19.25 -17.24 27.51
CA ASN A 89 20.67 -17.69 27.50
C ASN A 89 21.46 -17.22 28.74
N SER A 90 20.78 -16.69 29.75
CA SER A 90 21.39 -16.36 31.02
C SER A 90 21.82 -17.62 31.81
N ALA A 91 22.65 -17.48 32.82
CA ALA A 91 23.08 -18.60 33.67
C ALA A 91 21.88 -19.23 34.43
N ASP A 92 20.90 -18.42 34.79
CA ASP A 92 19.65 -18.85 35.44
C ASP A 92 18.44 -18.19 34.77
N PRO A 93 17.88 -18.81 33.73
CA PRO A 93 16.64 -18.31 33.08
C PRO A 93 15.44 -18.27 34.05
N GLY A 94 15.45 -19.09 35.11
CA GLY A 94 14.40 -19.15 36.12
C GLY A 94 14.13 -17.80 36.78
N THR A 95 15.15 -16.97 36.97
CA THR A 95 15.03 -15.61 37.52
C THR A 95 14.15 -14.71 36.64
N PHE A 96 14.01 -14.99 35.35
CA PHE A 96 13.33 -14.15 34.37
C PHE A 96 12.04 -14.78 33.82
N ILE A 97 11.47 -15.80 34.45
CA ILE A 97 10.34 -16.57 33.90
C ILE A 97 9.19 -15.68 33.43
N LYS A 98 8.75 -14.72 34.24
CA LYS A 98 7.65 -13.83 33.90
C LYS A 98 7.95 -13.00 32.66
N GLN A 99 9.13 -12.43 32.57
CA GLN A 99 9.58 -11.62 31.44
C GLN A 99 9.77 -12.47 30.19
N ILE A 100 10.31 -13.69 30.34
CA ILE A 100 10.48 -14.64 29.23
C ILE A 100 9.13 -14.93 28.59
N TYR A 101 8.13 -15.33 29.36
CA TYR A 101 6.79 -15.58 28.83
C TYR A 101 6.17 -14.32 28.23
N PHE A 102 6.30 -13.17 28.91
CA PHE A 102 5.78 -11.90 28.44
C PHE A 102 6.31 -11.50 27.06
N TYR A 103 7.60 -11.74 26.79
CA TYR A 103 8.19 -11.43 25.49
C TYR A 103 8.00 -12.55 24.45
N ALA A 104 7.95 -13.81 24.88
CA ALA A 104 7.80 -14.94 23.96
C ALA A 104 6.37 -15.09 23.40
N ALA A 105 5.36 -14.88 24.22
CA ALA A 105 3.97 -15.13 23.86
C ALA A 105 3.47 -14.26 22.68
N PRO A 106 3.78 -12.94 22.56
CA PRO A 106 3.37 -12.15 21.40
C PRO A 106 3.98 -12.65 20.08
N ILE A 107 5.20 -13.21 20.12
CA ILE A 107 5.87 -13.74 18.93
C ILE A 107 5.11 -14.97 18.40
N ALA A 108 4.67 -15.83 19.31
CA ALA A 108 3.94 -17.05 18.96
C ALA A 108 2.50 -16.77 18.48
N ARG A 109 1.89 -15.66 18.88
CA ARG A 109 0.46 -15.40 18.68
C ARG A 109 0.14 -14.41 17.58
N THR A 110 0.93 -13.34 17.45
CA THR A 110 0.62 -12.25 16.51
C THR A 110 1.29 -12.47 15.19
N LEU A 111 0.50 -12.37 14.13
CA LEU A 111 1.05 -12.10 12.81
C LEU A 111 1.78 -10.75 12.87
N PRO A 112 2.89 -10.62 12.13
CA PRO A 112 3.68 -9.40 12.15
C PRO A 112 2.86 -8.20 11.70
N TYR A 113 3.27 -7.03 12.17
CA TYR A 113 2.73 -5.78 11.68
C TYR A 113 2.95 -5.66 10.18
N ARG A 114 1.88 -5.85 9.40
CA ARG A 114 1.87 -5.79 7.94
C ARG A 114 1.30 -4.45 7.49
N LEU A 115 1.89 -3.91 6.44
CA LEU A 115 1.30 -2.76 5.76
C LEU A 115 0.10 -3.23 4.94
N VAL A 116 -1.04 -2.59 5.16
CA VAL A 116 -2.19 -2.66 4.25
C VAL A 116 -2.25 -1.29 3.58
N PRO A 117 -1.79 -1.16 2.33
CA PRO A 117 -1.76 0.13 1.65
C PRO A 117 -3.16 0.57 1.24
N ASN A 118 -3.35 1.88 1.14
CA ASN A 118 -4.53 2.48 0.52
C ASN A 118 -4.33 2.43 -1.01
N ASP A 119 -4.61 1.30 -1.64
CA ASP A 119 -4.29 1.05 -3.04
C ASP A 119 -5.43 1.32 -4.03
N GLY A 120 -6.60 1.75 -3.56
CA GLY A 120 -7.79 1.96 -4.38
C GLY A 120 -7.55 2.88 -5.57
N THR A 121 -6.96 4.07 -5.34
CA THR A 121 -6.62 5.00 -6.42
C THR A 121 -5.55 4.43 -7.35
N MET A 122 -4.54 3.74 -6.79
CA MET A 122 -3.49 3.09 -7.57
C MET A 122 -4.07 2.02 -8.52
N GLN A 123 -4.97 1.19 -8.03
CA GLN A 123 -5.64 0.17 -8.83
C GLN A 123 -6.52 0.81 -9.93
N GLN A 124 -7.25 1.88 -9.61
CA GLN A 124 -8.00 2.62 -10.62
C GLN A 124 -7.10 3.17 -11.72
N LEU A 125 -6.00 3.85 -11.36
CA LEU A 125 -5.04 4.41 -12.32
C LEU A 125 -4.46 3.33 -13.24
N LYS A 126 -4.17 2.14 -12.71
CA LYS A 126 -3.62 1.03 -13.49
C LYS A 126 -4.67 0.37 -14.40
N ASN A 127 -5.86 0.10 -13.88
CA ASN A 127 -6.87 -0.69 -14.58
C ASN A 127 -7.70 0.12 -15.57
N SER A 128 -7.94 1.41 -15.31
CA SER A 128 -8.69 2.29 -16.22
C SER A 128 -7.82 2.95 -17.29
N GLY A 129 -6.51 2.67 -17.30
CA GLY A 129 -5.56 3.40 -18.13
C GLY A 129 -5.36 4.85 -17.69
N GLY A 130 -5.74 5.20 -16.45
CA GLY A 130 -5.63 6.54 -15.89
C GLY A 130 -4.21 7.09 -15.83
N LEU A 131 -3.19 6.22 -15.76
CA LEU A 131 -1.78 6.65 -15.80
C LEU A 131 -1.44 7.43 -17.08
N ARG A 132 -2.09 7.16 -18.20
CA ARG A 132 -1.89 7.90 -19.46
C ARG A 132 -2.43 9.34 -19.42
N LEU A 133 -3.37 9.62 -18.51
CA LEU A 133 -3.90 10.97 -18.32
C LEU A 133 -2.89 11.88 -17.62
N ILE A 134 -1.96 11.29 -16.86
CA ILE A 134 -0.94 12.03 -16.12
C ILE A 134 0.15 12.48 -17.10
N ARG A 135 0.18 13.78 -17.40
CA ARG A 135 1.09 14.36 -18.41
C ARG A 135 2.52 14.52 -17.90
N ASN A 136 2.70 14.65 -16.57
CA ASN A 136 4.01 14.80 -15.97
C ASN A 136 4.70 13.44 -15.82
N ARG A 137 5.71 13.18 -16.66
CA ARG A 137 6.46 11.93 -16.68
C ARG A 137 7.15 11.62 -15.35
N ALA A 138 7.70 12.63 -14.67
CA ALA A 138 8.36 12.43 -13.37
C ALA A 138 7.37 11.93 -12.30
N VAL A 139 6.11 12.36 -12.37
CA VAL A 139 5.04 11.86 -11.51
C VAL A 139 4.75 10.40 -11.82
N VAL A 140 4.57 10.04 -13.10
CA VAL A 140 4.32 8.64 -13.52
C VAL A 140 5.46 7.72 -13.06
N ASP A 141 6.72 8.12 -13.25
CA ASP A 141 7.90 7.36 -12.85
C ASP A 141 7.96 7.19 -11.31
N SER A 142 7.60 8.21 -10.55
CA SER A 142 7.53 8.14 -9.07
C SER A 142 6.42 7.21 -8.59
N ILE A 143 5.25 7.25 -9.21
CA ILE A 143 4.13 6.34 -8.95
C ILE A 143 4.56 4.89 -9.19
N ALA A 144 5.20 4.63 -10.34
CA ALA A 144 5.66 3.29 -10.70
C ALA A 144 6.71 2.75 -9.70
N LYS A 145 7.66 3.58 -9.26
CA LYS A 145 8.66 3.20 -8.26
C LYS A 145 8.02 2.83 -6.92
N TYR A 146 7.07 3.62 -6.45
CA TYR A 146 6.34 3.33 -5.22
C TYR A 146 5.55 2.03 -5.32
N ASP A 147 4.79 1.81 -6.41
CA ASP A 147 4.02 0.59 -6.64
C ASP A 147 4.91 -0.67 -6.65
N VAL A 148 6.08 -0.61 -7.28
CA VAL A 148 7.07 -1.71 -7.26
C VAL A 148 7.57 -1.98 -5.86
N ALA A 149 7.87 -0.95 -5.08
CA ALA A 149 8.36 -1.10 -3.71
C ALA A 149 7.31 -1.73 -2.77
N VAL A 150 6.04 -1.34 -2.90
CA VAL A 150 4.93 -1.96 -2.17
C VAL A 150 4.81 -3.45 -2.51
N ARG A 151 4.83 -3.82 -3.80
CA ARG A 151 4.74 -5.23 -4.23
C ARG A 151 5.91 -6.08 -3.73
N ASN A 152 7.12 -5.54 -3.73
CA ASN A 152 8.30 -6.25 -3.23
C ASN A 152 8.18 -6.54 -1.72
N LEU A 153 7.60 -5.62 -0.96
CA LEU A 153 7.35 -5.83 0.47
C LEU A 153 6.37 -6.99 0.71
N PHE A 154 5.33 -7.12 -0.12
CA PHE A 154 4.34 -8.21 0.00
C PHE A 154 4.95 -9.60 -0.22
N GLY A 155 5.93 -9.72 -1.11
CA GLY A 155 6.62 -10.98 -1.36
C GLY A 155 7.33 -11.56 -0.13
N GLN A 156 7.66 -10.73 0.87
CA GLN A 156 8.37 -11.16 2.07
C GLN A 156 7.44 -11.70 3.17
N TRP A 157 6.14 -11.47 3.09
CA TRP A 157 5.21 -11.86 4.15
C TRP A 157 5.07 -13.37 4.34
N GLY A 158 5.10 -14.14 3.26
CA GLY A 158 5.08 -15.61 3.33
C GLY A 158 6.31 -16.18 4.05
N VAL A 159 7.47 -15.56 3.85
CA VAL A 159 8.71 -15.93 4.54
C VAL A 159 8.60 -15.66 6.04
N GLU A 160 8.05 -14.50 6.43
CA GLU A 160 7.86 -14.15 7.85
C GLU A 160 6.91 -15.11 8.55
N GLU A 161 5.82 -15.49 7.91
CA GLU A 161 4.84 -16.46 8.42
C GLU A 161 5.47 -17.85 8.60
N SER A 162 6.24 -18.31 7.65
CA SER A 162 6.98 -19.57 7.73
C SER A 162 7.96 -19.59 8.90
N LEU A 163 8.71 -18.49 9.12
CA LEU A 163 9.64 -18.38 10.26
C LEU A 163 8.91 -18.36 11.61
N ILE A 164 7.76 -17.70 11.70
CA ILE A 164 6.94 -17.69 12.91
C ILE A 164 6.39 -19.09 13.22
N ASN A 165 5.91 -19.82 12.22
CA ASN A 165 5.45 -21.18 12.40
C ASN A 165 6.59 -22.10 12.89
N SER A 166 7.75 -21.98 12.27
CA SER A 166 8.95 -22.71 12.70
C SER A 166 9.39 -22.37 14.13
N TYR A 167 9.25 -21.11 14.56
CA TYR A 167 9.46 -20.70 15.95
C TYR A 167 8.43 -21.33 16.89
N ARG A 168 7.14 -21.34 16.51
CA ARG A 168 6.08 -21.96 17.30
C ARG A 168 6.36 -23.44 17.56
N ASP A 169 6.79 -24.18 16.53
CA ASP A 169 7.13 -25.58 16.64
C ASP A 169 8.26 -25.81 17.66
N ALA A 170 9.32 -25.02 17.62
CA ALA A 170 10.40 -25.11 18.59
C ALA A 170 9.98 -24.64 19.99
N ALA A 171 9.09 -23.67 20.09
CA ALA A 171 8.59 -23.13 21.35
C ALA A 171 7.78 -24.16 22.14
N THR A 172 7.09 -25.11 21.49
CA THR A 172 6.33 -26.18 22.17
C THR A 172 7.19 -27.06 23.07
N LYS A 173 8.49 -27.11 22.83
CA LYS A 173 9.43 -27.92 23.61
C LYS A 173 9.95 -27.20 24.85
N ILE A 174 9.71 -25.90 24.98
CA ILE A 174 10.30 -25.05 26.03
C ILE A 174 9.22 -24.38 26.87
N PHE A 175 8.13 -23.93 26.25
CA PHE A 175 7.08 -23.15 26.91
C PHE A 175 5.87 -24.04 27.26
N ASP A 176 5.33 -23.84 28.45
CA ASP A 176 4.09 -24.43 28.86
C ASP A 176 2.89 -23.67 28.26
N ALA A 177 2.04 -24.36 27.52
CA ALA A 177 0.86 -23.80 26.92
C ALA A 177 -0.15 -23.28 27.94
N LEU A 178 -0.30 -23.95 29.08
CA LEU A 178 -1.23 -23.58 30.16
C LEU A 178 -0.80 -22.22 30.79
N VAL A 179 0.48 -21.99 30.95
CA VAL A 179 0.98 -20.71 31.41
C VAL A 179 0.67 -19.61 30.41
N SER A 180 0.86 -19.88 29.12
CA SER A 180 0.54 -18.93 28.04
C SER A 180 -0.96 -18.63 27.95
N GLU A 181 -1.82 -19.63 28.21
CA GLU A 181 -3.28 -19.48 28.23
C GLU A 181 -3.73 -18.56 29.38
N GLN A 182 -3.19 -18.75 30.59
CA GLN A 182 -3.51 -17.92 31.75
C GLN A 182 -3.12 -16.44 31.59
N MET A 183 -2.23 -16.12 30.66
CA MET A 183 -1.82 -14.75 30.35
C MET A 183 -2.78 -14.05 29.38
N GLN A 184 -3.76 -14.78 28.84
CA GLN A 184 -4.69 -14.23 27.86
C GLN A 184 -5.86 -13.55 28.57
N ASP A 185 -6.17 -12.33 28.06
CA ASP A 185 -7.46 -11.71 28.27
C ASP A 185 -8.34 -12.00 27.05
N GLU A 186 -9.63 -12.25 27.26
CA GLU A 186 -10.58 -12.61 26.20
C GLU A 186 -10.69 -11.53 25.12
N ASP A 187 -10.59 -10.26 25.51
CA ASP A 187 -10.81 -9.12 24.62
C ASP A 187 -9.52 -8.47 24.09
N ALA A 188 -8.42 -8.51 24.82
CA ALA A 188 -7.23 -7.69 24.56
C ALA A 188 -5.95 -8.48 24.18
N GLY A 189 -6.00 -9.79 24.14
CA GLY A 189 -4.81 -10.60 23.87
C GLY A 189 -3.94 -10.81 25.10
N ILE A 190 -2.60 -10.71 24.98
CA ILE A 190 -1.69 -10.90 26.13
C ILE A 190 -1.62 -9.61 26.93
N VAL A 191 -2.19 -9.60 28.11
CA VAL A 191 -2.24 -8.45 29.01
C VAL A 191 -1.56 -8.72 30.34
N ASN A 192 -1.61 -9.97 30.82
CA ASN A 192 -1.14 -10.33 32.16
C ASN A 192 0.23 -10.98 32.16
N LEU A 193 1.02 -10.72 33.21
CA LEU A 193 2.20 -11.52 33.51
C LEU A 193 1.75 -12.92 34.01
N PRO A 194 2.52 -13.97 33.76
CA PRO A 194 2.21 -15.27 34.33
C PRO A 194 2.27 -15.24 35.87
N ASN A 195 1.60 -16.20 36.50
CA ASN A 195 1.61 -16.36 37.96
C ASN A 195 3.03 -16.69 38.50
N ASP A 196 3.19 -16.65 39.80
CA ASP A 196 4.49 -16.91 40.47
C ASP A 196 4.93 -18.40 40.39
N GLN A 197 4.04 -19.29 39.98
CA GLN A 197 4.33 -20.73 39.83
C GLN A 197 4.71 -21.11 38.40
N ALA A 198 4.72 -20.14 37.48
CA ALA A 198 5.09 -20.39 36.10
C ALA A 198 6.54 -20.91 35.99
N THR A 199 6.70 -21.95 35.20
CA THR A 199 8.02 -22.55 34.91
C THR A 199 8.11 -22.84 33.41
N LEU A 200 9.33 -22.94 32.90
CA LEU A 200 9.57 -23.55 31.59
C LEU A 200 9.45 -25.06 31.70
N GLN A 201 9.06 -25.72 30.62
CA GLN A 201 9.15 -27.17 30.54
C GLN A 201 10.62 -27.62 30.67
N PRO A 202 10.90 -28.83 31.16
CA PRO A 202 12.24 -29.41 31.09
C PRO A 202 12.69 -29.50 29.62
N TYR A 203 13.74 -28.81 29.27
CA TYR A 203 14.29 -28.82 27.90
C TYR A 203 15.78 -29.18 27.91
N SER A 204 16.22 -29.80 26.82
CA SER A 204 17.62 -30.14 26.59
C SER A 204 18.39 -28.98 25.92
N LYS A 205 19.73 -29.01 25.98
CA LYS A 205 20.56 -28.06 25.25
C LYS A 205 20.29 -28.05 23.73
N PRO A 206 20.11 -29.18 23.02
CA PRO A 206 19.75 -29.19 21.62
C PRO A 206 18.44 -28.45 21.32
N GLU A 207 17.40 -28.61 22.15
CA GLU A 207 16.12 -27.93 22.01
C GLU A 207 16.25 -26.42 22.19
N LEU A 208 17.06 -25.97 23.18
CA LEU A 208 17.36 -24.56 23.34
C LEU A 208 18.12 -24.00 22.15
N TYR A 209 19.07 -24.74 21.58
CA TYR A 209 19.81 -24.29 20.39
C TYR A 209 18.90 -24.21 19.17
N GLU A 210 18.01 -25.19 18.97
CA GLU A 210 17.00 -25.14 17.90
C GLU A 210 16.12 -23.90 18.04
N TRP A 211 15.57 -23.67 19.21
CA TRP A 211 14.72 -22.51 19.48
C TRP A 211 15.46 -21.19 19.27
N ASN A 212 16.70 -21.06 19.77
CA ASN A 212 17.54 -19.90 19.55
C ASN A 212 17.77 -19.61 18.06
N TYR A 213 17.98 -20.65 17.26
CA TYR A 213 18.16 -20.51 15.81
C TYR A 213 16.89 -19.98 15.12
N ARG A 214 15.71 -20.47 15.54
CA ARG A 214 14.43 -19.97 15.03
C ARG A 214 14.17 -18.52 15.45
N LEU A 215 14.48 -18.19 16.71
CA LEU A 215 14.40 -16.82 17.20
C LEU A 215 15.35 -15.88 16.43
N TYR A 216 16.57 -16.33 16.14
CA TYR A 216 17.51 -15.58 15.30
C TYR A 216 16.94 -15.29 13.91
N GLY A 217 16.28 -16.25 13.28
CA GLY A 217 15.61 -16.06 11.99
C GLY A 217 14.57 -14.94 12.02
N ILE A 218 13.70 -14.94 13.04
CA ILE A 218 12.70 -13.87 13.24
C ILE A 218 13.37 -12.51 13.46
N ARG A 219 14.42 -12.43 14.30
CA ARG A 219 15.16 -11.19 14.56
C ARG A 219 15.78 -10.63 13.29
N SER A 220 16.44 -11.48 12.51
CA SER A 220 17.10 -11.09 11.25
C SER A 220 16.10 -10.56 10.24
N LEU A 221 14.98 -11.27 10.06
CA LEU A 221 13.93 -10.83 9.14
C LEU A 221 13.22 -9.56 9.62
N ASN A 222 12.96 -9.41 10.93
CA ASN A 222 12.36 -8.18 11.46
C ASN A 222 13.23 -6.95 11.17
N LYS A 223 14.57 -7.08 11.31
CA LYS A 223 15.53 -6.03 10.94
C LYS A 223 15.51 -5.73 9.44
N ALA A 224 15.46 -6.77 8.59
CA ALA A 224 15.36 -6.61 7.15
C ALA A 224 14.05 -5.89 6.75
N ASN A 225 12.91 -6.37 7.24
CA ASN A 225 11.60 -5.76 6.96
C ASN A 225 11.53 -4.29 7.41
N ARG A 226 12.15 -3.96 8.55
CA ARG A 226 12.22 -2.58 9.03
C ARG A 226 13.07 -1.68 8.12
N ARG A 227 14.16 -2.20 7.56
CA ARG A 227 14.97 -1.49 6.56
C ARG A 227 14.17 -1.24 5.29
N ASP A 228 13.45 -2.24 4.81
CA ASP A 228 12.67 -2.15 3.58
C ASP A 228 11.46 -1.21 3.75
N LEU A 229 10.82 -1.21 4.93
CA LEU A 229 9.79 -0.22 5.29
C LEU A 229 10.34 1.23 5.32
N ARG A 230 11.57 1.44 5.79
CA ARG A 230 12.21 2.77 5.73
C ARG A 230 12.47 3.21 4.30
N SER A 231 12.92 2.28 3.44
CA SER A 231 13.08 2.56 2.02
C SER A 231 11.74 2.92 1.35
N LEU A 232 10.68 2.17 1.67
CA LEU A 232 9.33 2.46 1.18
C LEU A 232 8.82 3.82 1.67
N LEU A 233 9.06 4.16 2.95
CA LEU A 233 8.71 5.46 3.51
C LEU A 233 9.41 6.61 2.76
N GLN A 234 10.69 6.43 2.44
CA GLN A 234 11.44 7.42 1.64
C GLN A 234 10.84 7.58 0.23
N GLN A 235 10.46 6.48 -0.41
CA GLN A 235 9.83 6.52 -1.74
C GLN A 235 8.44 7.17 -1.69
N ALA A 236 7.63 6.87 -0.67
CA ALA A 236 6.34 7.51 -0.44
C ALA A 236 6.50 9.03 -0.24
N THR A 237 7.47 9.44 0.58
CA THR A 237 7.78 10.86 0.82
C THR A 237 8.23 11.56 -0.46
N ASN A 238 9.09 10.92 -1.26
CA ASN A 238 9.53 11.46 -2.53
C ASN A 238 8.36 11.60 -3.51
N LEU A 239 7.45 10.62 -3.55
CA LEU A 239 6.24 10.69 -4.37
C LEU A 239 5.34 11.86 -3.94
N LEU A 240 5.07 12.02 -2.63
CA LEU A 240 4.29 13.15 -2.11
C LEU A 240 4.90 14.50 -2.52
N ASN A 241 6.22 14.65 -2.39
CA ASN A 241 6.92 15.87 -2.79
C ASN A 241 6.79 16.12 -4.30
N THR A 242 6.94 15.08 -5.13
CA THR A 242 6.79 15.18 -6.59
C THR A 242 5.37 15.59 -6.99
N LEU A 243 4.36 14.98 -6.35
CA LEU A 243 2.95 15.33 -6.56
C LEU A 243 2.67 16.76 -6.16
N ASN A 244 3.16 17.18 -4.99
CA ASN A 244 2.93 18.53 -4.49
C ASN A 244 3.61 19.60 -5.35
N GLN A 245 4.84 19.36 -5.81
CA GLN A 245 5.55 20.25 -6.73
C GLN A 245 4.85 20.39 -8.09
N ALA A 246 4.29 19.29 -8.61
CA ALA A 246 3.64 19.28 -9.91
C ALA A 246 2.22 19.87 -9.92
N TYR A 247 1.47 19.74 -8.80
CA TYR A 247 0.03 20.05 -8.74
C TYR A 247 -0.37 21.01 -7.62
N HIS A 248 0.55 21.47 -6.77
CA HIS A 248 0.32 22.43 -5.67
C HIS A 248 -0.79 22.01 -4.70
N LEU A 249 -0.79 20.74 -4.26
CA LEU A 249 -1.89 20.10 -3.54
C LEU A 249 -2.07 20.57 -2.08
N GLU A 250 -1.03 21.04 -1.41
CA GLU A 250 -1.09 21.51 -0.01
C GLU A 250 -1.72 22.91 0.17
N GLN A 251 -1.99 23.62 -0.91
CA GLN A 251 -2.60 24.95 -0.87
C GLN A 251 -4.13 24.91 -0.84
N ILE A 252 -4.75 23.74 -0.97
CA ILE A 252 -6.20 23.59 -0.93
C ILE A 252 -6.58 23.28 0.53
N LYS A 253 -6.82 24.35 1.32
CA LYS A 253 -7.51 24.28 2.61
C LYS A 253 -9.01 24.38 2.42
#